data_09221bbc92515a28c7db0d330d2102f0
#
_entry.id   09221bbc92515a28c7db0d330d2102f0
#
_cell.length_a   1.000
_cell.length_b   1.000
_cell.length_c   1.000
_cell.angle_alpha   90.00
_cell.angle_beta   90.00
_cell.angle_gamma   90.00
#
_symmetry.space_group_name_H-M   'P 1'
#
loop_
_entity.id
_entity.type
_entity.pdbx_description
1 polymer ?
#
loop_
_entity_poly.entity_id
_entity_poly.type
_entity_poly.pdbx_seq_one_letter_code
_entity_poly.pdbx_strand_id
1 'polypeptide(L)'
;MTQKIPVTIVSGFLGAGKTTLINKVLKEKHGEHIAVVINEFGEIGVDHQFVLDVEEEIYQMDNGCLCCTLRTDIADMLKSILMVKEQNGIRVDRVLFETTGLADPAPIAQTFINVPFLNEHFILDAVLTVVDAKNFLYQTAHQPEPAKQVGFAD
;
A
#
# COMPACT_ATOMS: atom_id res chain seq x y z
N MET A 1 25.80 0.67 4.30
CA MET A 1 24.65 0.37 3.43
C MET A 1 23.41 0.68 4.22
N THR A 2 22.60 1.65 3.82
CA THR A 2 21.31 1.95 4.46
C THR A 2 20.38 0.76 4.25
N GLN A 3 19.78 0.26 5.33
CA GLN A 3 18.83 -0.84 5.26
C GLN A 3 17.60 -0.37 4.46
N LYS A 4 17.24 -1.09 3.40
CA LYS A 4 16.03 -0.79 2.62
C LYS A 4 14.79 -1.03 3.46
N ILE A 5 13.76 -0.20 3.26
CA ILE A 5 12.49 -0.35 3.95
C ILE A 5 11.66 -1.41 3.22
N PRO A 6 11.21 -2.48 3.90
CA PRO A 6 10.33 -3.48 3.31
C PRO A 6 8.95 -2.89 3.02
N VAL A 7 8.41 -3.21 1.85
CA VAL A 7 7.06 -2.83 1.41
C VAL A 7 6.26 -4.09 1.18
N THR A 8 5.12 -4.19 1.85
CA THR A 8 4.15 -5.25 1.62
C THR A 8 2.95 -4.66 0.87
N ILE A 9 2.67 -5.16 -0.33
CA ILE A 9 1.47 -4.79 -1.08
C ILE A 9 0.29 -5.60 -0.55
N VAL A 10 -0.80 -4.91 -0.17
CA VAL A 10 -2.06 -5.54 0.24
C VAL A 10 -3.07 -5.37 -0.88
N SER A 11 -3.30 -6.45 -1.61
CA SER A 11 -4.24 -6.56 -2.73
C SER A 11 -5.49 -7.34 -2.33
N GLY A 12 -6.47 -7.38 -3.21
CA GLY A 12 -7.72 -8.10 -3.03
C GLY A 12 -8.91 -7.33 -3.59
N PHE A 13 -9.94 -8.06 -4.01
CA PHE A 13 -11.11 -7.48 -4.66
C PHE A 13 -11.89 -6.53 -3.74
N LEU A 14 -12.81 -5.78 -4.34
CA LEU A 14 -13.70 -4.87 -3.61
C LEU A 14 -14.44 -5.61 -2.48
N GLY A 15 -14.42 -5.03 -1.29
CA GLY A 15 -15.08 -5.60 -0.11
C GLY A 15 -14.41 -6.84 0.50
N ALA A 16 -13.24 -7.27 0.02
CA ALA A 16 -12.53 -8.44 0.55
C ALA A 16 -12.00 -8.27 1.98
N GLY A 17 -11.94 -7.03 2.49
CA GLY A 17 -11.51 -6.74 3.86
C GLY A 17 -10.06 -6.26 4.00
N LYS A 18 -9.46 -5.71 2.96
CA LYS A 18 -8.07 -5.18 2.97
C LYS A 18 -7.85 -4.17 4.09
N THR A 19 -8.64 -3.10 4.10
CA THR A 19 -8.56 -2.05 5.14
C THR A 19 -8.82 -2.61 6.54
N THR A 20 -9.71 -3.59 6.68
CA THR A 20 -9.99 -4.27 7.95
C THR A 20 -8.76 -5.03 8.45
N LEU A 21 -8.06 -5.73 7.53
CA LEU A 21 -6.82 -6.43 7.85
C LEU A 21 -5.74 -5.44 8.30
N ILE A 22 -5.52 -4.38 7.53
CA ILE A 22 -4.52 -3.34 7.86
C ILE A 22 -4.82 -2.74 9.23
N ASN A 23 -6.05 -2.32 9.48
CA ASN A 23 -6.45 -1.77 10.77
C ASN A 23 -6.27 -2.75 11.93
N LYS A 24 -6.42 -4.05 11.68
CA LYS A 24 -6.13 -5.07 12.70
C LYS A 24 -4.63 -5.17 12.96
N VAL A 25 -3.81 -5.20 11.91
CA VAL A 25 -2.35 -5.23 12.05
C VAL A 25 -1.86 -4.03 12.85
N LEU A 26 -2.32 -2.82 12.52
CA LEU A 26 -1.91 -1.59 13.22
C LEU A 26 -2.29 -1.57 14.72
N LYS A 27 -3.34 -2.28 15.11
CA LYS A 27 -3.76 -2.38 16.53
C LYS A 27 -2.99 -3.42 17.34
N GLU A 28 -2.26 -4.30 16.69
CA GLU A 28 -1.47 -5.32 17.37
C GLU A 28 -0.12 -4.73 17.83
N LYS A 29 0.36 -5.20 18.99
CA LYS A 29 1.67 -4.77 19.50
C LYS A 29 2.78 -5.55 18.80
N HIS A 30 3.21 -5.11 17.63
CA HIS A 30 4.28 -5.75 16.85
C HIS A 30 5.67 -5.10 17.03
N GLY A 31 5.73 -3.91 17.63
CA GLY A 31 7.00 -3.20 17.89
C GLY A 31 7.65 -2.60 16.63
N GLU A 32 6.95 -2.58 15.50
CA GLU A 32 7.37 -1.93 14.25
C GLU A 32 6.62 -0.61 14.06
N HIS A 33 7.29 0.39 13.48
CA HIS A 33 6.65 1.64 13.04
C HIS A 33 6.24 1.46 11.58
N ILE A 34 4.96 1.32 11.35
CA ILE A 34 4.40 0.99 10.03
C ILE A 34 3.83 2.25 9.39
N ALA A 35 4.32 2.56 8.18
CA ALA A 35 3.69 3.55 7.32
C ALA A 35 2.65 2.86 6.44
N VAL A 36 1.44 3.42 6.35
CA VAL A 36 0.37 2.89 5.50
C VAL A 36 0.10 3.86 4.36
N VAL A 37 0.12 3.34 3.13
CA VAL A 37 -0.29 4.07 1.93
C VAL A 37 -1.57 3.42 1.42
N ILE A 38 -2.64 4.21 1.34
CA ILE A 38 -3.92 3.76 0.79
C ILE A 38 -4.09 4.41 -0.58
N ASN A 39 -4.11 3.57 -1.61
CA ASN A 39 -4.35 4.02 -2.99
C ASN A 39 -5.76 3.58 -3.40
N GLU A 40 -6.74 4.46 -3.26
CA GLU A 40 -8.11 4.19 -3.63
C GLU A 40 -8.51 4.99 -4.87
N PHE A 41 -9.01 4.28 -5.90
CA PHE A 41 -9.57 4.88 -7.10
C PHE A 41 -11.05 5.20 -6.88
N GLY A 42 -11.40 6.48 -6.80
CA GLY A 42 -12.79 6.95 -6.84
C GLY A 42 -12.89 8.21 -7.69
N GLU A 43 -13.87 8.27 -8.59
CA GLU A 43 -14.32 9.53 -9.19
C GLU A 43 -14.74 10.46 -8.06
N ILE A 44 -14.17 11.68 -8.02
CA ILE A 44 -14.43 12.73 -7.04
C ILE A 44 -13.59 12.61 -5.75
N GLY A 45 -12.42 13.27 -5.76
CA GLY A 45 -11.78 13.82 -4.57
C GLY A 45 -11.52 12.83 -3.43
N VAL A 46 -10.88 11.70 -3.70
CA VAL A 46 -10.46 10.80 -2.64
C VAL A 46 -9.06 11.16 -2.21
N ASP A 47 -8.99 11.61 -0.98
CA ASP A 47 -7.75 11.90 -0.27
C ASP A 47 -6.89 10.63 -0.20
N HIS A 48 -5.72 10.67 -0.80
CA HIS A 48 -4.70 9.67 -0.53
C HIS A 48 -4.27 9.83 0.92
N GLN A 49 -4.79 8.96 1.78
CA GLN A 49 -4.48 9.00 3.19
C GLN A 49 -3.17 8.26 3.45
N PHE A 50 -2.24 8.98 3.99
CA PHE A 50 -0.99 8.47 4.50
C PHE A 50 -1.09 8.42 6.03
N VAL A 51 -1.00 7.23 6.61
CA VAL A 51 -1.07 7.03 8.05
C VAL A 51 0.28 6.51 8.53
N LEU A 52 0.93 7.29 9.40
CA LEU A 52 2.07 6.81 10.19
C LEU A 52 1.53 6.40 11.56
N ASP A 53 1.66 5.13 11.89
CA ASP A 53 1.43 4.64 13.23
C ASP A 53 2.72 4.83 14.05
N VAL A 54 2.72 5.88 14.86
CA VAL A 54 3.74 6.09 15.89
C VAL A 54 3.02 5.85 17.22
N GLU A 55 3.60 5.06 18.11
CA GLU A 55 3.04 4.76 19.46
C GLU A 55 2.51 6.03 20.15
N GLU A 56 1.24 6.37 19.97
CA GLU A 56 0.43 7.44 20.55
C GLU A 56 -0.01 8.59 19.61
N GLU A 57 0.53 8.79 18.39
CA GLU A 57 0.03 9.83 17.47
C GLU A 57 -0.13 9.29 16.05
N ILE A 58 -1.37 9.29 15.56
CA ILE A 58 -1.67 9.02 14.15
C ILE A 58 -1.44 10.31 13.38
N TYR A 59 -0.36 10.38 12.61
CA TYR A 59 -0.14 11.48 11.67
C TYR A 59 -0.88 11.19 10.37
N GLN A 60 -2.00 11.87 10.19
CA GLN A 60 -2.74 11.87 8.95
C GLN A 60 -2.23 13.05 8.11
N MET A 61 -1.58 12.78 7.01
CA MET A 61 -1.20 13.81 6.04
C MET A 61 -2.27 13.90 4.96
N ASP A 62 -3.09 14.94 5.03
CA ASP A 62 -3.96 15.34 3.94
C ASP A 62 -3.10 16.01 2.86
N ASN A 63 -2.71 15.24 1.86
CA ASN A 63 -2.10 15.82 0.67
C ASN A 63 -3.21 16.42 -0.19
N GLY A 64 -3.47 17.71 0.03
CA GLY A 64 -4.30 18.50 -0.88
C GLY A 64 -3.73 18.46 -2.28
N CYS A 65 -4.54 18.04 -3.24
CA CYS A 65 -4.42 18.22 -4.68
C CYS A 65 -3.02 18.11 -5.30
N LEU A 66 -2.67 16.91 -5.73
CA LEU A 66 -1.86 16.72 -6.93
C LEU A 66 -2.57 15.71 -7.83
N CYS A 67 -3.52 16.24 -8.61
CA CYS A 67 -4.02 15.56 -9.78
C CYS A 67 -2.90 15.49 -10.81
N CYS A 68 -2.30 14.32 -11.02
CA CYS A 68 -1.70 13.94 -12.31
C CYS A 68 -1.25 12.47 -12.31
N THR A 69 -1.90 11.71 -13.16
CA THR A 69 -1.43 10.54 -13.94
C THR A 69 -0.68 9.41 -13.23
N LEU A 70 -1.34 8.36 -13.06
CA LEU A 70 -1.23 6.94 -12.67
C LEU A 70 0.13 6.23 -12.43
N ARG A 71 1.30 6.78 -12.75
CA ARG A 71 2.62 6.16 -12.52
C ARG A 71 3.60 6.99 -11.69
N THR A 72 3.36 8.27 -11.62
CA THR A 72 4.18 9.22 -10.84
C THR A 72 3.86 9.11 -9.35
N ASP A 73 2.63 8.71 -9.03
CA ASP A 73 2.07 8.83 -7.69
C ASP A 73 2.69 7.91 -6.65
N ILE A 74 2.99 6.64 -7.00
CA ILE A 74 3.58 5.66 -6.05
C ILE A 74 4.98 6.09 -5.62
N ALA A 75 5.81 6.49 -6.58
CA ALA A 75 7.17 6.92 -6.28
C ALA A 75 7.18 8.21 -5.45
N ASP A 76 6.27 9.13 -5.73
CA ASP A 76 6.18 10.40 -5.01
C ASP A 76 5.57 10.22 -3.61
N MET A 77 4.59 9.34 -3.44
CA MET A 77 4.09 8.94 -2.12
C MET A 77 5.21 8.32 -1.25
N LEU A 78 5.97 7.40 -1.81
CA LEU A 78 7.06 6.76 -1.08
C LEU A 78 8.24 7.70 -0.81
N LYS A 79 8.51 8.68 -1.71
CA LYS A 79 9.46 9.78 -1.42
C LYS A 79 9.00 10.62 -0.24
N SER A 80 7.71 10.92 -0.13
CA SER A 80 7.15 11.67 0.99
C SER A 80 7.38 10.96 2.32
N ILE A 81 7.29 9.62 2.35
CA ILE A 81 7.63 8.82 3.55
C ILE A 81 9.09 9.04 3.95
N LEU A 82 10.01 9.00 3.01
CA LEU A 82 11.43 9.22 3.32
C LEU A 82 11.70 10.65 3.79
N MET A 83 11.06 11.64 3.17
CA MET A 83 11.19 13.03 3.60
C MET A 83 10.70 13.23 5.04
N VAL A 84 9.55 12.67 5.39
CA VAL A 84 9.00 12.74 6.76
C VAL A 84 9.92 12.02 7.76
N LYS A 85 10.43 10.84 7.38
CA LYS A 85 11.40 10.09 8.18
C LYS A 85 12.67 10.92 8.46
N GLU A 86 13.22 11.59 7.43
CA GLU A 86 14.46 12.36 7.55
C GLU A 86 14.26 13.69 8.29
N GLN A 87 13.20 14.42 7.95
CA GLN A 87 12.96 15.76 8.50
C GLN A 87 12.50 15.72 9.96
N ASN A 88 11.67 14.75 10.32
CA ASN A 88 11.05 14.67 11.65
C ASN A 88 11.73 13.63 12.55
N GLY A 89 12.72 12.90 12.04
CA GLY A 89 13.39 11.84 12.81
C GLY A 89 12.48 10.65 13.13
N ILE A 90 11.36 10.51 12.37
CA ILE A 90 10.38 9.44 12.59
C ILE A 90 10.96 8.12 12.09
N ARG A 91 10.87 7.08 12.92
CA ARG A 91 11.27 5.73 12.54
C ARG A 91 10.19 5.13 11.63
N VAL A 92 10.59 4.56 10.51
CA VAL A 92 9.73 3.76 9.63
C VAL A 92 10.44 2.44 9.36
N ASP A 93 9.85 1.35 9.84
CA ASP A 93 10.41 0.01 9.74
C ASP A 93 9.81 -0.76 8.56
N ARG A 94 8.56 -0.46 8.18
CA ARG A 94 7.81 -1.14 7.12
C ARG A 94 6.80 -0.20 6.47
N VAL A 95 6.47 -0.48 5.21
CA VAL A 95 5.35 0.16 4.50
C VAL A 95 4.31 -0.92 4.16
N LEU A 96 3.05 -0.66 4.49
CA LEU A 96 1.90 -1.39 3.94
C LEU A 96 1.28 -0.54 2.83
N PHE A 97 1.21 -1.08 1.62
CA PHE A 97 0.65 -0.41 0.47
C PHE A 97 -0.68 -1.07 0.08
N GLU A 98 -1.80 -0.44 0.41
CA GLU A 98 -3.13 -0.93 0.02
C GLU A 98 -3.45 -0.51 -1.41
N THR A 99 -3.78 -1.49 -2.26
CA THR A 99 -4.25 -1.23 -3.62
C THR A 99 -5.77 -1.07 -3.66
N THR A 100 -6.28 -0.42 -4.71
CA THR A 100 -7.73 -0.43 -4.98
C THR A 100 -8.20 -1.86 -5.23
N GLY A 101 -9.49 -2.11 -4.98
CA GLY A 101 -10.07 -3.44 -5.17
C GLY A 101 -10.12 -3.94 -6.64
N LEU A 102 -9.87 -3.06 -7.61
CA LEU A 102 -9.83 -3.39 -9.03
C LEU A 102 -8.41 -3.39 -9.60
N ALA A 103 -7.40 -3.05 -8.80
CA ALA A 103 -6.04 -2.96 -9.27
C ALA A 103 -5.44 -4.34 -9.58
N ASP A 104 -4.69 -4.38 -10.67
CA ASP A 104 -3.71 -5.45 -10.92
C ASP A 104 -2.44 -5.15 -10.12
N PRO A 105 -2.02 -6.02 -9.20
CA PRO A 105 -0.82 -5.77 -8.39
C PRO A 105 0.49 -5.86 -9.18
N ALA A 106 0.50 -6.51 -10.33
CA ALA A 106 1.72 -6.74 -11.12
C ALA A 106 2.41 -5.44 -11.57
N PRO A 107 1.71 -4.45 -12.17
CA PRO A 107 2.35 -3.17 -12.52
C PRO A 107 2.88 -2.40 -11.32
N ILE A 108 2.21 -2.52 -10.16
CA ILE A 108 2.63 -1.88 -8.92
C ILE A 108 3.95 -2.51 -8.44
N ALA A 109 4.01 -3.84 -8.38
CA ALA A 109 5.22 -4.57 -8.01
C ALA A 109 6.39 -4.28 -8.96
N GLN A 110 6.13 -4.20 -10.27
CA GLN A 110 7.14 -3.83 -11.27
C GLN A 110 7.71 -2.42 -11.06
N THR A 111 6.94 -1.50 -10.50
CA THR A 111 7.41 -0.14 -10.21
C THR A 111 8.57 -0.16 -9.21
N PHE A 112 8.53 -1.05 -8.21
CA PHE A 112 9.61 -1.20 -7.22
C PHE A 112 10.92 -1.72 -7.84
N ILE A 113 10.83 -2.46 -8.94
CA ILE A 113 12.00 -3.00 -9.65
C ILE A 113 12.54 -1.96 -10.64
N ASN A 114 11.64 -1.30 -11.37
CA ASN A 114 12.01 -0.48 -12.54
C ASN A 114 12.33 0.98 -12.19
N VAL A 115 11.88 1.49 -11.05
CA VAL A 115 12.18 2.86 -10.61
C VAL A 115 13.44 2.84 -9.74
N PRO A 116 14.58 3.39 -10.21
CA PRO A 116 15.86 3.30 -9.50
C PRO A 116 15.79 3.81 -8.07
N PHE A 117 15.10 4.93 -7.85
CA PHE A 117 14.91 5.50 -6.52
C PHE A 117 14.21 4.53 -5.56
N LEU A 118 13.14 3.86 -6.00
CA LEU A 118 12.42 2.89 -5.18
C LEU A 118 13.27 1.67 -4.88
N ASN A 119 13.97 1.17 -5.90
CA ASN A 119 14.87 0.04 -5.72
C ASN A 119 16.06 0.35 -4.77
N GLU A 120 16.49 1.61 -4.69
CA GLU A 120 17.56 2.02 -3.78
C GLU A 120 17.12 2.04 -2.32
N HIS A 121 15.90 2.52 -2.03
CA HIS A 121 15.44 2.81 -0.67
C HIS A 121 14.46 1.78 -0.12
N PHE A 122 13.76 1.07 -0.98
CA PHE A 122 12.72 0.11 -0.62
C PHE A 122 13.02 -1.29 -1.17
N ILE A 123 12.40 -2.28 -0.56
CA ILE A 123 12.39 -3.67 -1.07
C ILE A 123 10.97 -4.20 -1.04
N LEU A 124 10.49 -4.73 -2.15
CA LEU A 124 9.22 -5.46 -2.17
C LEU A 124 9.40 -6.74 -1.36
N ASP A 125 8.70 -6.82 -0.23
CA ASP A 125 8.79 -7.92 0.72
C ASP A 125 7.78 -9.03 0.39
N ALA A 126 6.54 -8.63 0.15
CA ALA A 126 5.46 -9.56 -0.20
C ALA A 126 4.29 -8.86 -0.92
N VAL A 127 3.52 -9.65 -1.65
CA VAL A 127 2.20 -9.29 -2.17
C VAL A 127 1.16 -10.19 -1.51
N LEU A 128 0.39 -9.60 -0.59
CA LEU A 128 -0.69 -10.27 0.13
C LEU A 128 -2.02 -10.00 -0.57
N THR A 129 -2.76 -11.05 -0.91
CA THR A 129 -4.09 -10.90 -1.49
C THR A 129 -5.16 -11.35 -0.50
N VAL A 130 -6.01 -10.40 -0.10
CA VAL A 130 -7.17 -10.69 0.76
C VAL A 130 -8.32 -11.20 -0.10
N VAL A 131 -8.90 -12.33 0.28
CA VAL A 131 -9.95 -13.02 -0.46
C VAL A 131 -11.22 -13.14 0.37
N ASP A 132 -12.36 -12.74 -0.19
CA ASP A 132 -13.68 -13.08 0.36
C ASP A 132 -13.98 -14.54 0.03
N ALA A 133 -13.65 -15.43 0.96
CA ALA A 133 -13.78 -16.89 0.77
C ALA A 133 -15.20 -17.34 0.40
N LYS A 134 -16.23 -16.60 0.83
CA LYS A 134 -17.63 -16.95 0.54
C LYS A 134 -18.00 -16.61 -0.91
N ASN A 135 -17.52 -15.49 -1.42
CA ASN A 135 -17.95 -14.98 -2.73
C ASN A 135 -16.88 -15.16 -3.81
N PHE A 136 -15.71 -15.66 -3.50
CA PHE A 136 -14.57 -15.74 -4.42
C PHE A 136 -14.90 -16.44 -5.75
N LEU A 137 -15.53 -17.62 -5.71
CA LEU A 137 -15.87 -18.37 -6.92
C LEU A 137 -16.88 -17.63 -7.78
N TYR A 138 -17.83 -16.95 -7.16
CA TYR A 138 -18.79 -16.12 -7.89
C TYR A 138 -18.10 -14.90 -8.52
N GLN A 139 -17.23 -14.22 -7.76
CA GLN A 139 -16.49 -13.05 -8.23
C GLN A 139 -15.60 -13.42 -9.43
N THR A 140 -14.82 -14.51 -9.35
CA THR A 140 -13.94 -14.96 -10.44
C THR A 140 -14.69 -15.39 -11.70
N ALA A 141 -15.94 -15.84 -11.56
CA ALA A 141 -16.78 -16.19 -12.72
C ALA A 141 -17.30 -14.95 -13.49
N HIS A 142 -17.34 -13.77 -12.82
CA HIS A 142 -17.94 -12.55 -13.38
C HIS A 142 -16.94 -11.42 -13.61
N GLN A 143 -15.77 -11.47 -12.94
CA GLN A 143 -14.74 -10.44 -12.97
C GLN A 143 -13.36 -11.10 -13.11
N PRO A 144 -12.45 -10.55 -13.93
CA PRO A 144 -11.11 -11.10 -14.10
C PRO A 144 -10.14 -10.73 -12.96
N GLU A 145 -10.41 -9.63 -12.22
CA GLU A 145 -9.50 -9.07 -11.23
C GLU A 145 -9.21 -10.03 -10.07
N PRO A 146 -10.21 -10.69 -9.43
CA PRO A 146 -9.94 -11.58 -8.31
C PRO A 146 -8.97 -12.71 -8.64
N ALA A 147 -9.11 -13.31 -9.83
CA ALA A 147 -8.21 -14.38 -10.26
C ALA A 147 -6.78 -13.87 -10.52
N LYS A 148 -6.63 -12.68 -11.13
CA LYS A 148 -5.32 -12.05 -11.36
C LYS A 148 -4.64 -11.69 -10.04
N GLN A 149 -5.40 -11.12 -9.10
CA GLN A 149 -4.88 -10.74 -7.79
C GLN A 149 -4.36 -11.94 -7.00
N VAL A 150 -5.11 -13.04 -6.99
CA VAL A 150 -4.68 -14.29 -6.34
C VAL A 150 -3.50 -14.93 -7.09
N GLY A 151 -3.51 -14.89 -8.42
CA GLY A 151 -2.42 -15.45 -9.23
C GLY A 151 -1.09 -14.72 -9.07
N PHE A 152 -1.09 -13.51 -8.51
CA PHE A 152 0.11 -12.70 -8.26
C PHE A 152 0.52 -12.66 -6.78
N ALA A 153 -0.24 -13.26 -5.89
CA ALA A 153 0.09 -13.32 -4.47
C ALA A 153 1.26 -14.27 -4.19
N ASP A 154 2.06 -13.95 -3.15
CA ASP A 154 3.10 -14.82 -2.61
C ASP A 154 2.53 -15.98 -1.77
#